data_17f01820507f49048d3df91bf7f38991
#
_entry.id   17f01820507f49048d3df91bf7f38991
#
_cell.length_a   1.000
_cell.length_b   1.000
_cell.length_c   1.000
_cell.angle_alpha   90.00
_cell.angle_beta   90.00
_cell.angle_gamma   90.00
#
_symmetry.space_group_name_H-M   'P 1'
#
loop_
_entity.id
_entity.type
_entity.pdbx_description
1 polymer ?
#
loop_
_entity_poly.entity_id
_entity_poly.type
_entity_poly.pdbx_seq_one_letter_code
_entity_poly.pdbx_strand_id
1 'polypeptide(L)'
;MRNWIFILIFSSLLGNMNAHQVQLVTHHEKTNGVLIRVVVSNVPEVDDIAGWVGQENWFYLTLNEAVFAENVLENLKASSPILEIEGVQNQQSVQIGFLMENYISDFEIFHSPSNRVFLIHLWHELDGDNIADIKISEKNNNNKIFSISDQNLKGMPF
;
A
#
# COMPACT_ATOMS: atom_id res chain seq x y z
N MET A 1 48.83 -36.83 -11.98
CA MET A 1 47.86 -36.27 -12.95
C MET A 1 46.45 -36.50 -12.40
N ARG A 2 45.63 -35.46 -12.39
CA ARG A 2 44.21 -35.51 -12.06
C ARG A 2 43.82 -35.24 -10.61
N ASN A 3 43.74 -33.95 -10.28
CA ASN A 3 42.81 -33.41 -9.24
C ASN A 3 42.69 -31.88 -9.42
N TRP A 4 42.06 -31.47 -10.52
CA TRP A 4 41.81 -30.04 -10.81
C TRP A 4 40.38 -29.80 -11.29
N ILE A 5 39.36 -30.36 -10.63
CA ILE A 5 37.95 -30.04 -10.92
C ILE A 5 37.16 -30.10 -9.62
N PHE A 6 37.32 -29.12 -8.74
CA PHE A 6 36.36 -28.94 -7.62
C PHE A 6 36.39 -27.52 -7.02
N ILE A 7 36.64 -26.48 -7.79
CA ILE A 7 36.51 -25.11 -7.30
C ILE A 7 35.79 -24.28 -8.36
N LEU A 8 34.51 -24.48 -8.59
CA LEU A 8 33.68 -23.56 -9.40
C LEU A 8 32.18 -23.71 -9.16
N ILE A 9 31.70 -24.08 -7.97
CA ILE A 9 30.26 -24.06 -7.65
C ILE A 9 30.08 -23.47 -6.25
N PHE A 10 30.57 -22.26 -6.01
CA PHE A 10 30.32 -21.58 -4.75
C PHE A 10 30.20 -20.06 -4.89
N SER A 11 29.82 -19.55 -6.05
CA SER A 11 29.70 -18.09 -6.23
C SER A 11 28.33 -17.58 -6.62
N SER A 12 27.24 -18.32 -6.37
CA SER A 12 25.87 -17.87 -6.65
C SER A 12 24.99 -17.68 -5.41
N LEU A 13 25.59 -17.59 -4.22
CA LEU A 13 24.85 -17.35 -2.96
C LEU A 13 25.14 -15.96 -2.37
N LEU A 14 25.62 -15.01 -3.16
CA LEU A 14 25.53 -13.61 -2.80
C LEU A 14 24.14 -13.12 -3.20
N GLY A 15 23.14 -13.52 -2.42
CA GLY A 15 21.81 -12.93 -2.48
C GLY A 15 21.94 -11.42 -2.35
N ASN A 16 21.19 -10.67 -3.12
CA ASN A 16 21.15 -9.22 -3.14
C ASN A 16 21.07 -8.67 -1.72
N MET A 17 22.20 -8.24 -1.17
CA MET A 17 22.28 -7.68 0.19
C MET A 17 21.54 -6.35 0.33
N ASN A 18 20.94 -5.84 -0.74
CA ASN A 18 20.20 -4.57 -0.78
C ASN A 18 18.70 -4.72 -1.10
N ALA A 19 18.20 -5.94 -1.22
CA ALA A 19 16.79 -6.15 -1.51
C ALA A 19 15.90 -5.51 -0.41
N HIS A 20 14.89 -4.75 -0.81
CA HIS A 20 13.88 -4.23 0.10
C HIS A 20 13.06 -5.38 0.66
N GLN A 21 12.81 -5.40 1.97
CA GLN A 21 11.91 -6.39 2.55
C GLN A 21 10.54 -5.76 2.79
N VAL A 22 9.50 -6.34 2.20
CA VAL A 22 8.12 -6.04 2.60
C VAL A 22 7.88 -6.66 3.97
N GLN A 23 7.70 -5.82 4.98
CA GLN A 23 7.60 -6.23 6.38
C GLN A 23 6.16 -6.31 6.87
N LEU A 24 5.28 -5.49 6.32
CA LEU A 24 3.89 -5.43 6.74
C LEU A 24 3.03 -4.87 5.61
N VAL A 25 1.87 -5.45 5.41
CA VAL A 25 0.81 -4.93 4.55
C VAL A 25 -0.48 -4.89 5.37
N THR A 26 -1.09 -3.74 5.45
CA THR A 26 -2.38 -3.53 6.11
C THR A 26 -3.29 -2.70 5.24
N HIS A 27 -4.58 -2.79 5.45
CA HIS A 27 -5.55 -1.97 4.75
C HIS A 27 -6.58 -1.40 5.72
N HIS A 28 -7.21 -0.32 5.30
CA HIS A 28 -8.24 0.37 6.04
C HIS A 28 -9.31 0.87 5.08
N GLU A 29 -10.54 0.49 5.34
CA GLU A 29 -11.71 0.94 4.58
C GLU A 29 -11.91 2.46 4.74
N LYS A 30 -12.25 3.11 3.65
CA LYS A 30 -12.66 4.51 3.57
C LYS A 30 -14.05 4.59 2.94
N THR A 31 -14.75 5.66 3.17
CA THR A 31 -16.10 5.88 2.60
C THR A 31 -16.10 5.77 1.07
N ASN A 32 -15.03 6.17 0.41
CA ASN A 32 -14.89 6.22 -1.04
C ASN A 32 -13.81 5.25 -1.58
N GLY A 33 -13.40 4.25 -0.80
CA GLY A 33 -12.36 3.31 -1.24
C GLY A 33 -11.62 2.61 -0.12
N VAL A 34 -10.38 2.28 -0.39
CA VAL A 34 -9.48 1.59 0.56
C VAL A 34 -8.13 2.28 0.59
N LEU A 35 -7.60 2.46 1.78
CA LEU A 35 -6.21 2.87 2.00
C LEU A 35 -5.38 1.65 2.38
N ILE A 36 -4.45 1.27 1.51
CA ILE A 36 -3.49 0.19 1.76
C ILE A 36 -2.18 0.81 2.24
N ARG A 37 -1.60 0.23 3.27
CA ARG A 37 -0.32 0.65 3.85
C ARG A 37 0.69 -0.48 3.70
N VAL A 38 1.83 -0.17 3.11
CA VAL A 38 2.96 -1.11 2.95
C VAL A 38 4.17 -0.56 3.69
N VAL A 39 4.77 -1.39 4.53
CA VAL A 39 5.99 -1.10 5.29
C VAL A 39 7.13 -1.92 4.73
N VAL A 40 8.25 -1.27 4.43
CA VAL A 40 9.45 -1.89 3.87
C VAL A 40 10.66 -1.67 4.77
N SER A 41 11.70 -2.49 4.65
CA SER A 41 12.92 -2.38 5.45
C SER A 41 13.74 -1.14 5.12
N ASN A 42 13.81 -0.80 3.84
CA ASN A 42 14.53 0.35 3.31
C ASN A 42 13.59 1.16 2.43
N VAL A 43 13.90 2.43 2.23
CA VAL A 43 13.13 3.30 1.31
C VAL A 43 13.42 2.87 -0.12
N PRO A 44 12.41 2.39 -0.89
CA PRO A 44 12.60 2.06 -2.30
C PRO A 44 12.71 3.36 -3.13
N GLU A 45 13.33 3.25 -4.29
CA GLU A 45 13.27 4.31 -5.29
C GLU A 45 11.85 4.39 -5.88
N VAL A 46 11.46 5.55 -6.37
CA VAL A 46 10.10 5.74 -6.95
C VAL A 46 9.88 4.81 -8.14
N ASP A 47 10.91 4.62 -8.96
CA ASP A 47 10.87 3.78 -10.15
C ASP A 47 10.77 2.28 -9.84
N ASP A 48 11.02 1.89 -8.58
CA ASP A 48 10.87 0.51 -8.12
C ASP A 48 9.44 0.15 -7.71
N ILE A 49 8.54 1.14 -7.65
CA ILE A 49 7.16 0.96 -7.22
C ILE A 49 6.24 1.14 -8.43
N ALA A 50 5.50 0.10 -8.79
CA ALA A 50 4.51 0.15 -9.85
C ALA A 50 3.16 -0.38 -9.38
N GLY A 51 2.08 0.31 -9.74
CA GLY A 51 0.71 -0.12 -9.47
C GLY A 51 -0.12 -0.07 -10.76
N TRP A 52 -1.06 -0.99 -10.89
CA TRP A 52 -2.03 -0.97 -11.99
C TRP A 52 -3.33 -1.70 -11.65
N VAL A 53 -4.41 -1.30 -12.30
CA VAL A 53 -5.69 -1.99 -12.22
C VAL A 53 -5.71 -3.08 -13.30
N GLY A 54 -5.97 -4.31 -12.87
CA GLY A 54 -6.12 -5.47 -13.74
C GLY A 54 -7.57 -5.73 -14.13
N GLN A 55 -7.85 -6.94 -14.61
CA GLN A 55 -9.20 -7.39 -14.90
C GLN A 55 -9.93 -7.77 -13.59
N GLU A 56 -11.26 -7.85 -13.64
CA GLU A 56 -12.11 -8.35 -12.55
C GLU A 56 -11.88 -7.65 -11.20
N ASN A 57 -11.66 -6.33 -11.20
CA ASN A 57 -11.42 -5.52 -10.00
C ASN A 57 -10.15 -5.85 -9.21
N TRP A 58 -9.16 -6.47 -9.86
CA TRP A 58 -7.85 -6.62 -9.26
C TRP A 58 -7.04 -5.34 -9.35
N PHE A 59 -6.40 -4.99 -8.26
CA PHE A 59 -5.29 -4.03 -8.21
C PHE A 59 -4.00 -4.76 -7.90
N TYR A 60 -2.95 -4.49 -8.65
CA TYR A 60 -1.64 -5.07 -8.45
C TYR A 60 -0.61 -4.01 -8.09
N LEU A 61 0.18 -4.31 -7.06
CA LEU A 61 1.34 -3.56 -6.65
C LEU A 61 2.58 -4.40 -6.88
N THR A 62 3.55 -3.88 -7.60
CA THR A 62 4.87 -4.50 -7.75
C THR A 62 5.94 -3.63 -7.11
N LEU A 63 6.84 -4.27 -6.36
CA LEU A 63 8.07 -3.67 -5.88
C LEU A 63 9.24 -4.44 -6.49
N ASN A 64 10.07 -3.72 -7.24
CA ASN A 64 11.32 -4.25 -7.78
C ASN A 64 12.38 -4.33 -6.66
N GLU A 65 13.40 -5.16 -6.87
CA GLU A 65 14.48 -5.41 -5.91
C GLU A 65 13.97 -5.68 -4.48
N ALA A 66 12.83 -6.40 -4.38
CA ALA A 66 12.16 -6.64 -3.13
C ALA A 66 11.91 -8.13 -2.87
N VAL A 67 11.83 -8.47 -1.57
CA VAL A 67 11.44 -9.79 -1.07
C VAL A 67 10.43 -9.62 0.04
N PHE A 68 9.60 -10.63 0.27
CA PHE A 68 8.77 -10.68 1.47
C PHE A 68 9.63 -11.02 2.70
N ALA A 69 9.42 -10.33 3.79
CA ALA A 69 9.93 -10.78 5.09
C ALA A 69 9.19 -12.05 5.51
N GLU A 70 9.80 -12.79 6.43
CA GLU A 70 9.22 -14.01 6.99
C GLU A 70 7.81 -13.75 7.54
N ASN A 71 6.89 -14.68 7.27
CA ASN A 71 5.49 -14.66 7.74
C ASN A 71 4.60 -13.52 7.19
N VAL A 72 5.07 -12.65 6.31
CA VAL A 72 4.21 -11.58 5.74
C VAL A 72 3.06 -12.17 4.94
N LEU A 73 3.35 -13.16 4.07
CA LEU A 73 2.33 -13.82 3.24
C LEU A 73 1.26 -14.52 4.09
N GLU A 74 1.66 -15.15 5.20
CA GLU A 74 0.73 -15.83 6.12
C GLU A 74 -0.19 -14.85 6.87
N ASN A 75 0.26 -13.60 7.01
CA ASN A 75 -0.47 -12.54 7.70
C ASN A 75 -1.30 -11.65 6.78
N LEU A 76 -1.25 -11.87 5.46
CA LEU A 76 -2.13 -11.18 4.52
C LEU A 76 -3.58 -11.69 4.74
N LYS A 77 -4.41 -10.82 5.29
CA LYS A 77 -5.82 -11.14 5.56
C LYS A 77 -6.70 -10.14 4.84
N ALA A 78 -7.56 -10.66 3.96
CA ALA A 78 -8.60 -9.88 3.34
C ALA A 78 -9.73 -9.59 4.33
N SER A 79 -10.31 -8.41 4.23
CA SER A 79 -11.58 -8.03 4.84
C SER A 79 -12.25 -7.00 3.96
N SER A 80 -13.59 -6.92 3.99
CA SER A 80 -14.33 -5.97 3.17
C SER A 80 -13.71 -4.56 3.24
N PRO A 81 -13.62 -3.87 2.10
CA PRO A 81 -14.08 -4.25 0.77
C PRO A 81 -13.03 -5.00 -0.07
N ILE A 82 -11.98 -5.57 0.52
CA ILE A 82 -11.04 -6.46 -0.15
C ILE A 82 -11.52 -7.90 0.03
N LEU A 83 -11.80 -8.58 -1.08
CA LEU A 83 -12.26 -9.97 -1.11
C LEU A 83 -11.12 -10.96 -0.97
N GLU A 84 -9.97 -10.66 -1.60
CA GLU A 84 -8.80 -11.52 -1.62
C GLU A 84 -7.52 -10.70 -1.68
N ILE A 85 -6.46 -11.20 -1.04
CA ILE A 85 -5.11 -10.65 -1.15
C ILE A 85 -4.18 -11.81 -1.51
N GLU A 86 -3.43 -11.65 -2.58
CA GLU A 86 -2.40 -12.59 -2.99
C GLU A 86 -1.01 -11.95 -2.97
N GLY A 87 0.01 -12.75 -2.68
CA GLY A 87 1.40 -12.30 -2.72
C GLY A 87 2.25 -13.27 -3.52
N VAL A 88 2.97 -12.77 -4.48
CA VAL A 88 3.87 -13.55 -5.35
C VAL A 88 5.29 -13.05 -5.20
N GLN A 89 6.21 -13.95 -4.83
CA GLN A 89 7.63 -13.69 -4.83
C GLN A 89 8.23 -14.09 -6.17
N ASN A 90 8.77 -13.15 -6.90
CA ASN A 90 9.59 -13.37 -8.09
C ASN A 90 11.09 -13.30 -7.73
N GLN A 91 11.97 -13.55 -8.69
CA GLN A 91 13.42 -13.58 -8.44
C GLN A 91 13.97 -12.26 -7.89
N GLN A 92 13.46 -11.13 -8.38
CA GLN A 92 13.92 -9.78 -8.05
C GLN A 92 12.79 -8.81 -7.70
N SER A 93 11.58 -9.31 -7.51
CA SER A 93 10.44 -8.45 -7.19
C SER A 93 9.40 -9.20 -6.37
N VAL A 94 8.58 -8.45 -5.69
CA VAL A 94 7.35 -8.93 -5.10
C VAL A 94 6.16 -8.30 -5.83
N GLN A 95 5.10 -9.07 -5.97
CA GLN A 95 3.81 -8.59 -6.44
C GLN A 95 2.75 -8.89 -5.40
N ILE A 96 1.90 -7.91 -5.12
CA ILE A 96 0.76 -8.06 -4.21
C ILE A 96 -0.49 -7.70 -4.99
N GLY A 97 -1.42 -8.65 -5.08
CA GLY A 97 -2.74 -8.47 -5.69
C GLY A 97 -3.80 -8.23 -4.62
N PHE A 98 -4.73 -7.35 -4.91
CA PHE A 98 -5.91 -7.04 -4.07
C PHE A 98 -7.15 -7.15 -4.95
N LEU A 99 -8.00 -8.15 -4.70
CA LEU A 99 -9.30 -8.27 -5.34
C LEU A 99 -10.31 -7.41 -4.59
N MET A 100 -10.87 -6.43 -5.27
CA MET A 100 -11.84 -5.51 -4.68
C MET A 100 -13.27 -5.97 -4.92
N GLU A 101 -14.14 -5.76 -3.93
CA GLU A 101 -15.58 -5.97 -4.05
C GLU A 101 -16.21 -5.04 -5.10
N ASN A 102 -15.77 -3.78 -5.10
CA ASN A 102 -16.28 -2.74 -5.98
C ASN A 102 -15.29 -2.41 -7.10
N TYR A 103 -15.81 -1.84 -8.19
CA TYR A 103 -15.01 -1.38 -9.31
C TYR A 103 -14.04 -0.28 -8.88
N ILE A 104 -12.76 -0.44 -9.22
CA ILE A 104 -11.72 0.56 -8.94
C ILE A 104 -11.79 1.64 -10.00
N SER A 105 -12.21 2.84 -9.62
CA SER A 105 -12.33 3.99 -10.52
C SER A 105 -11.01 4.70 -10.74
N ASP A 106 -10.13 4.72 -9.72
CA ASP A 106 -8.81 5.36 -9.76
C ASP A 106 -7.92 4.82 -8.64
N PHE A 107 -6.62 5.11 -8.70
CA PHE A 107 -5.69 4.83 -7.61
C PHE A 107 -4.56 5.86 -7.55
N GLU A 108 -3.98 6.02 -6.36
CA GLU A 108 -2.81 6.85 -6.15
C GLU A 108 -1.84 6.18 -5.17
N ILE A 109 -0.54 6.27 -5.46
CA ILE A 109 0.53 5.77 -4.58
C ILE A 109 1.26 6.96 -3.98
N PHE A 110 1.16 7.10 -2.67
CA PHE A 110 1.85 8.13 -1.89
C PHE A 110 3.14 7.54 -1.34
N HIS A 111 4.25 8.04 -1.82
CA HIS A 111 5.58 7.66 -1.37
C HIS A 111 6.37 8.90 -0.96
N SER A 112 7.10 8.79 0.15
CA SER A 112 8.02 9.82 0.62
C SER A 112 9.45 9.28 0.62
N PRO A 113 10.42 9.97 0.01
CA PRO A 113 11.81 9.53 -0.04
C PRO A 113 12.47 9.33 1.33
N SER A 114 11.87 9.84 2.39
CA SER A 114 12.36 9.69 3.77
C SER A 114 11.62 8.63 4.58
N ASN A 115 10.63 7.97 3.99
CA ASN A 115 9.73 7.06 4.70
C ASN A 115 9.84 5.63 4.19
N ARG A 116 9.86 4.67 5.12
CA ARG A 116 9.77 3.22 4.83
C ARG A 116 8.32 2.74 4.68
N VAL A 117 7.40 3.67 4.60
CA VAL A 117 5.97 3.41 4.47
C VAL A 117 5.48 4.12 3.23
N PHE A 118 4.78 3.40 2.40
CA PHE A 118 3.99 4.01 1.34
C PHE A 118 2.52 3.59 1.46
N LEU A 119 1.68 4.45 0.95
CA LEU A 119 0.24 4.31 1.03
C LEU A 119 -0.31 4.23 -0.39
N ILE A 120 -1.25 3.33 -0.60
CA ILE A 120 -1.99 3.22 -1.85
C ILE A 120 -3.45 3.51 -1.51
N HIS A 121 -4.02 4.51 -2.16
CA HIS A 121 -5.44 4.76 -2.10
C HIS A 121 -6.09 4.21 -3.36
N LEU A 122 -7.02 3.29 -3.20
CA LEU A 122 -7.88 2.77 -4.26
C LEU A 122 -9.26 3.40 -4.09
N TRP A 123 -9.73 4.13 -5.11
CA TRP A 123 -11.07 4.70 -5.10
C TRP A 123 -12.06 3.79 -5.82
N HIS A 124 -13.27 3.74 -5.33
CA HIS A 124 -14.41 3.15 -6.03
C HIS A 124 -15.50 4.20 -6.27
N GLU A 125 -16.35 3.95 -7.24
CA GLU A 125 -17.52 4.78 -7.46
C GLU A 125 -18.48 4.67 -6.27
N LEU A 126 -18.96 5.81 -5.82
CA LEU A 126 -20.00 5.87 -4.79
C LEU A 126 -21.35 5.75 -5.47
N ASP A 127 -22.18 4.84 -4.99
CA ASP A 127 -23.58 4.82 -5.36
C ASP A 127 -24.24 6.16 -5.01
N GLY A 128 -25.14 6.63 -5.87
CA GLY A 128 -25.74 7.97 -5.74
C GLY A 128 -26.36 8.28 -4.37
N ASP A 129 -26.79 7.26 -3.65
CA ASP A 129 -27.36 7.37 -2.29
C ASP A 129 -26.27 7.71 -1.25
N ASN A 130 -25.05 7.20 -1.41
CA ASN A 130 -23.93 7.48 -0.51
C ASN A 130 -23.36 8.90 -0.68
N ILE A 131 -23.52 9.52 -1.86
CA ILE A 131 -23.04 10.89 -2.12
C ILE A 131 -23.82 11.92 -1.27
N ALA A 132 -25.10 11.69 -1.04
CA ALA A 132 -25.93 12.58 -0.23
C ALA A 132 -25.46 12.59 1.24
N ASP A 133 -25.17 11.42 1.80
CA ASP A 133 -24.71 11.27 3.19
C ASP A 133 -23.33 11.87 3.43
N ILE A 134 -22.42 11.75 2.45
CA ILE A 134 -21.07 12.34 2.53
C ILE A 134 -21.17 13.87 2.55
N LYS A 135 -21.98 14.49 1.68
CA LYS A 135 -22.17 15.94 1.65
C LYS A 135 -22.76 16.48 2.95
N ILE A 136 -23.64 15.72 3.60
CA ILE A 136 -24.20 16.07 4.90
C ILE A 136 -23.14 15.99 5.99
N SER A 137 -22.32 14.94 5.98
CA SER A 137 -21.23 14.73 6.94
C SER A 137 -20.16 15.82 6.83
N GLU A 138 -19.74 16.18 5.62
CA GLU A 138 -18.75 17.25 5.39
C GLU A 138 -19.29 18.62 5.82
N LYS A 139 -20.56 18.91 5.54
CA LYS A 139 -21.20 20.15 5.98
C LYS A 139 -21.26 20.25 7.50
N ASN A 140 -21.55 19.16 8.19
CA ASN A 140 -21.59 19.13 9.66
C ASN A 140 -20.19 19.27 10.28
N ASN A 141 -19.16 18.64 9.68
CA ASN A 141 -17.78 18.77 10.14
C ASN A 141 -17.22 20.18 9.93
N ASN A 142 -17.47 20.81 8.79
CA ASN A 142 -17.07 22.18 8.53
C ASN A 142 -17.71 23.17 9.51
N ASN A 143 -19.00 23.00 9.81
CA ASN A 143 -19.69 23.84 10.80
C ASN A 143 -19.13 23.66 12.22
N LYS A 144 -18.66 22.45 12.57
CA LYS A 144 -18.05 22.15 13.87
C LYS A 144 -16.65 22.74 13.99
N ILE A 145 -15.86 22.74 12.90
CA ILE A 145 -14.52 23.35 12.87
C ILE A 145 -14.62 24.86 12.99
N PHE A 146 -15.57 25.52 12.33
CA PHE A 146 -15.79 26.96 12.43
C PHE A 146 -16.20 27.39 13.86
N SER A 147 -16.99 26.59 14.55
CA SER A 147 -17.41 26.91 15.94
C SER A 147 -16.26 26.78 16.96
N ILE A 148 -15.27 25.93 16.70
CA ILE A 148 -14.09 25.75 17.57
C ILE A 148 -13.07 26.89 17.35
N SER A 149 -12.88 27.36 16.12
CA SER A 149 -11.95 28.46 15.82
C SER A 149 -12.41 29.81 16.41
N ASP A 150 -13.73 30.07 16.42
CA ASP A 150 -14.28 31.30 16.98
C ASP A 150 -14.20 31.39 18.51
N GLN A 151 -14.17 30.26 19.20
CA GLN A 151 -14.03 30.24 20.65
C GLN A 151 -12.59 30.44 21.12
N ASN A 152 -11.58 30.06 20.32
CA ASN A 152 -10.18 30.22 20.68
C ASN A 152 -9.64 31.67 20.46
N LEU A 153 -10.31 32.48 19.68
CA LEU A 153 -9.90 33.87 19.43
C LEU A 153 -10.37 34.88 20.49
N LYS A 154 -11.30 34.51 21.37
CA LYS A 154 -11.86 35.37 22.40
C LYS A 154 -11.08 35.39 23.73
N GLY A 155 -10.00 34.65 23.87
CA GLY A 155 -9.28 34.47 25.14
C GLY A 155 -7.81 34.86 25.17
N MET A 156 -7.25 35.50 24.13
CA MET A 156 -5.85 35.99 24.19
C MET A 156 -5.84 37.48 24.54
N PRO A 157 -5.27 37.83 25.70
CA PRO A 157 -4.95 39.23 25.99
C PRO A 157 -3.77 39.69 25.15
N PHE A 158 -3.88 40.90 24.58
CA PHE A 158 -2.80 41.60 23.89
C PHE A 158 -1.74 42.03 24.88
#